data_cfd11d6b2ebb1d5942a80e2faa5ba459
#
_entry.id   cfd11d6b2ebb1d5942a80e2faa5ba459
#
_cell.length_a   1.000
_cell.length_b   1.000
_cell.length_c   1.000
_cell.angle_alpha   90.00
_cell.angle_beta   90.00
_cell.angle_gamma   90.00
#
_symmetry.space_group_name_H-M   'P 1'
#
loop_
_entity.id
_entity.type
_entity.pdbx_description
1 polymer ?
#
loop_
_entity_poly.entity_id
_entity_poly.type
_entity_poly.pdbx_seq_one_letter_code
_entity_poly.pdbx_strand_id
1 'polypeptide(L)'
;MQPELINIENRMKQIVCYLMLLCACMQLQAQTYDELITCALDAAKNDSLTKSEILFKQALKMDPANMRNALLFTNLGTVQRRLGKIDDAIDSYTLSLNITPYSVVTLLNRASLYLEKNLSDRAYVDYCNVIDIDKTNKEALLFRAYIYMQRRDYKGARIDYNTLLQEEPGNNTARLGRALLNQKELKYRESLEDFNKLVSDNPRDVSYLKARATLAVEMNTPDLALLDLEEAAKLAPDDAEIYVMCGEIYLSQKKKREAYVAFEKAIELGVPRPELQD
;
A
#
# COMPACT_ATOMS: atom_id res chain seq x y z
N MET A 1 13.35 8.60 82.64
CA MET A 1 12.51 9.49 81.81
C MET A 1 13.05 9.73 80.37
N GLN A 2 14.28 9.32 80.01
CA GLN A 2 14.84 9.47 78.66
C GLN A 2 14.54 8.33 77.64
N PRO A 3 14.35 7.02 78.00
CA PRO A 3 14.19 5.98 76.96
C PRO A 3 12.78 5.95 76.35
N GLU A 4 11.75 6.39 76.99
CA GLU A 4 10.38 6.43 76.46
C GLU A 4 10.19 7.52 75.41
N LEU A 5 10.81 8.68 75.53
CA LEU A 5 10.81 9.77 74.55
C LEU A 5 11.49 9.37 73.24
N ILE A 6 12.59 8.62 73.26
CA ILE A 6 13.33 8.11 72.08
C ILE A 6 12.49 7.08 71.35
N ASN A 7 11.70 6.25 72.06
CA ASN A 7 10.85 5.25 71.47
C ASN A 7 9.62 5.86 70.78
N ILE A 8 9.06 6.93 71.32
CA ILE A 8 7.97 7.70 70.70
C ILE A 8 8.47 8.43 69.46
N GLU A 9 9.65 9.02 69.50
CA GLU A 9 10.26 9.71 68.35
C GLU A 9 10.60 8.76 67.19
N ASN A 10 11.09 7.57 67.46
CA ASN A 10 11.33 6.55 66.46
C ASN A 10 10.03 5.96 65.86
N ARG A 11 8.96 5.75 66.65
CA ARG A 11 7.63 5.40 66.17
C ARG A 11 7.03 6.48 65.32
N MET A 12 7.15 7.76 65.68
CA MET A 12 6.67 8.85 64.84
C MET A 12 7.42 8.93 63.50
N LYS A 13 8.76 8.73 63.49
CA LYS A 13 9.53 8.68 62.24
C LYS A 13 9.11 7.50 61.35
N GLN A 14 8.83 6.33 61.94
CA GLN A 14 8.30 5.21 61.18
C GLN A 14 6.93 5.48 60.61
N ILE A 15 6.01 6.08 61.34
CA ILE A 15 4.67 6.45 60.90
C ILE A 15 4.76 7.48 59.76
N VAL A 16 5.61 8.49 59.91
CA VAL A 16 5.84 9.51 58.83
C VAL A 16 6.46 8.86 57.59
N CYS A 17 7.41 7.93 57.70
CA CYS A 17 7.93 7.16 56.57
C CYS A 17 6.86 6.28 55.89
N TYR A 18 5.99 5.64 56.66
CA TYR A 18 4.85 4.86 56.13
C TYR A 18 3.83 5.75 55.44
N LEU A 19 3.52 6.93 55.98
CA LEU A 19 2.65 7.93 55.35
C LEU A 19 3.26 8.49 54.07
N MET A 20 4.57 8.75 54.04
CA MET A 20 5.25 9.22 52.80
C MET A 20 5.30 8.08 51.77
N LEU A 21 5.51 6.85 52.13
CA LEU A 21 5.42 5.71 51.22
C LEU A 21 3.99 5.49 50.69
N LEU A 22 2.96 5.64 51.54
CA LEU A 22 1.56 5.63 51.14
C LEU A 22 1.20 6.80 50.22
N CYS A 23 1.69 8.01 50.48
CA CYS A 23 1.53 9.15 49.62
C CYS A 23 2.28 8.98 48.29
N ALA A 24 3.48 8.40 48.27
CA ALA A 24 4.22 8.07 47.06
C ALA A 24 3.51 6.98 46.25
N CYS A 25 2.87 6.02 46.88
CA CYS A 25 2.02 5.03 46.19
C CYS A 25 0.70 5.62 45.68
N MET A 26 0.16 6.65 46.35
CA MET A 26 -1.04 7.39 45.85
C MET A 26 -0.73 8.36 44.70
N GLN A 27 0.50 8.73 44.47
CA GLN A 27 0.92 9.57 43.34
C GLN A 27 1.20 8.80 42.06
N LEU A 28 1.10 7.47 42.05
CA LEU A 28 0.84 6.74 40.80
C LEU A 28 -0.63 7.02 40.42
N GLN A 29 -0.89 8.20 39.84
CA GLN A 29 -2.15 8.44 39.14
C GLN A 29 -2.26 7.35 38.07
N ALA A 30 -3.17 6.40 38.30
CA ALA A 30 -3.51 5.44 37.26
C ALA A 30 -3.98 6.25 36.05
N GLN A 31 -3.26 6.20 34.95
CA GLN A 31 -3.65 6.87 33.72
C GLN A 31 -5.08 6.47 33.39
N THR A 32 -5.91 7.46 33.05
CA THR A 32 -7.27 7.21 32.61
C THR A 32 -7.29 6.60 31.21
N TYR A 33 -8.38 5.98 30.83
CA TYR A 33 -8.58 5.46 29.49
C TYR A 33 -8.28 6.51 28.41
N ASP A 34 -8.77 7.74 28.56
CA ASP A 34 -8.57 8.83 27.60
C ASP A 34 -7.12 9.34 27.58
N GLU A 35 -6.45 9.38 28.72
CA GLU A 35 -5.02 9.75 28.77
C GLU A 35 -4.14 8.69 28.08
N LEU A 36 -4.43 7.39 28.27
CA LEU A 36 -3.71 6.32 27.56
C LEU A 36 -3.86 6.44 26.04
N ILE A 37 -5.08 6.73 25.57
CA ILE A 37 -5.33 6.94 24.13
C ILE A 37 -4.54 8.14 23.62
N THR A 38 -4.60 9.26 24.29
CA THR A 38 -3.89 10.47 23.89
C THR A 38 -2.38 10.22 23.83
N CYS A 39 -1.81 9.62 24.87
CA CYS A 39 -0.40 9.26 24.90
C CYS A 39 -0.03 8.24 23.80
N ALA A 40 -0.93 7.29 23.47
CA ALA A 40 -0.71 6.33 22.41
C ALA A 40 -0.66 7.00 21.03
N LEU A 41 -1.61 7.90 20.75
CA LEU A 41 -1.65 8.67 19.50
C LEU A 41 -0.42 9.57 19.35
N ASP A 42 -0.03 10.27 20.41
CA ASP A 42 1.18 11.10 20.41
C ASP A 42 2.45 10.27 20.20
N ALA A 43 2.54 9.11 20.84
CA ALA A 43 3.65 8.18 20.62
C ALA A 43 3.70 7.70 19.16
N ALA A 44 2.55 7.38 18.54
CA ALA A 44 2.47 6.99 17.13
C ALA A 44 2.91 8.11 16.18
N LYS A 45 2.50 9.35 16.49
CA LYS A 45 2.87 10.55 15.73
C LYS A 45 4.38 10.84 15.80
N ASN A 46 4.98 10.59 16.96
CA ASN A 46 6.40 10.78 17.20
C ASN A 46 7.24 9.53 16.86
N ASP A 47 6.73 8.62 16.04
CA ASP A 47 7.38 7.38 15.61
C ASP A 47 7.82 6.42 16.75
N SER A 48 7.31 6.63 17.95
CA SER A 48 7.53 5.74 19.10
C SER A 48 6.54 4.56 19.08
N LEU A 49 6.56 3.77 17.99
CA LEU A 49 5.55 2.78 17.64
C LEU A 49 5.36 1.70 18.71
N THR A 50 6.46 1.17 19.27
CA THR A 50 6.40 0.15 20.34
C THR A 50 5.70 0.68 21.59
N LYS A 51 6.00 1.93 21.97
CA LYS A 51 5.32 2.60 23.09
C LYS A 51 3.83 2.78 22.80
N SER A 52 3.50 3.23 21.60
CA SER A 52 2.12 3.39 21.15
C SER A 52 1.34 2.09 21.23
N GLU A 53 1.89 0.99 20.73
CA GLU A 53 1.27 -0.35 20.80
C GLU A 53 0.95 -0.76 22.24
N ILE A 54 1.91 -0.57 23.17
CA ILE A 54 1.73 -0.89 24.59
C ILE A 54 0.57 -0.06 25.18
N LEU A 55 0.55 1.24 24.93
CA LEU A 55 -0.46 2.15 25.46
C LEU A 55 -1.87 1.85 24.91
N PHE A 56 -2.01 1.56 23.61
CA PHE A 56 -3.29 1.11 23.06
C PHE A 56 -3.77 -0.20 23.71
N LYS A 57 -2.87 -1.19 23.87
CA LYS A 57 -3.21 -2.46 24.54
C LYS A 57 -3.61 -2.25 26.01
N GLN A 58 -3.00 -1.29 26.70
CA GLN A 58 -3.39 -0.93 28.08
C GLN A 58 -4.78 -0.30 28.12
N ALA A 59 -5.07 0.66 27.22
CA ALA A 59 -6.39 1.27 27.13
C ALA A 59 -7.49 0.22 26.84
N LEU A 60 -7.27 -0.65 25.85
CA LEU A 60 -8.20 -1.73 25.50
C LEU A 60 -8.46 -2.71 26.65
N LYS A 61 -7.45 -2.96 27.49
CA LYS A 61 -7.56 -3.82 28.67
C LYS A 61 -8.33 -3.14 29.81
N MET A 62 -8.26 -1.80 29.90
CA MET A 62 -8.91 -1.03 30.96
C MET A 62 -10.44 -1.01 30.83
N ASP A 63 -10.95 -0.88 29.61
CA ASP A 63 -12.39 -0.89 29.32
C ASP A 63 -12.69 -1.72 28.06
N PRO A 64 -12.72 -3.06 28.18
CA PRO A 64 -12.88 -3.95 27.03
C PRO A 64 -14.22 -3.81 26.29
N ALA A 65 -15.26 -3.37 26.98
CA ALA A 65 -16.63 -3.24 26.43
C ALA A 65 -16.92 -1.89 25.80
N ASN A 66 -15.96 -0.96 25.77
CA ASN A 66 -16.15 0.37 25.23
C ASN A 66 -16.32 0.33 23.72
N MET A 67 -17.41 0.91 23.22
CA MET A 67 -17.66 1.01 21.76
C MET A 67 -16.58 1.81 21.01
N ARG A 68 -15.91 2.75 21.70
CA ARG A 68 -14.76 3.51 21.15
C ARG A 68 -13.55 2.63 20.85
N ASN A 69 -13.51 1.40 21.37
CA ASN A 69 -12.45 0.43 21.08
C ASN A 69 -12.36 0.07 19.60
N ALA A 70 -13.42 0.24 18.82
CA ALA A 70 -13.34 0.08 17.36
C ALA A 70 -12.25 0.97 16.76
N LEU A 71 -12.21 2.25 17.11
CA LEU A 71 -11.17 3.17 16.64
C LEU A 71 -9.79 2.83 17.21
N LEU A 72 -9.73 2.42 18.49
CA LEU A 72 -8.47 2.01 19.10
C LEU A 72 -7.87 0.79 18.40
N PHE A 73 -8.67 -0.22 18.07
CA PHE A 73 -8.23 -1.38 17.30
C PHE A 73 -7.74 -0.99 15.90
N THR A 74 -8.43 -0.06 15.23
CA THR A 74 -7.95 0.46 13.93
C THR A 74 -6.59 1.14 14.06
N ASN A 75 -6.40 2.00 15.05
CA ASN A 75 -5.13 2.69 15.28
C ASN A 75 -4.03 1.71 15.70
N LEU A 76 -4.34 0.74 16.56
CA LEU A 76 -3.42 -0.32 16.96
C LEU A 76 -2.95 -1.13 15.73
N GLY A 77 -3.88 -1.55 14.87
CA GLY A 77 -3.56 -2.24 13.63
C GLY A 77 -2.64 -1.42 12.72
N THR A 78 -2.88 -0.11 12.62
CA THR A 78 -2.01 0.80 11.85
C THR A 78 -0.60 0.87 12.45
N VAL A 79 -0.47 0.93 13.77
CA VAL A 79 0.83 0.92 14.46
C VAL A 79 1.54 -0.43 14.26
N GLN A 80 0.81 -1.53 14.37
CA GLN A 80 1.34 -2.88 14.16
C GLN A 80 1.83 -3.08 12.71
N ARG A 81 1.07 -2.58 11.72
CA ARG A 81 1.52 -2.57 10.31
C ARG A 81 2.86 -1.84 10.15
N ARG A 82 3.00 -0.65 10.73
CA ARG A 82 4.25 0.13 10.70
C ARG A 82 5.41 -0.57 11.42
N LEU A 83 5.12 -1.43 12.40
CA LEU A 83 6.09 -2.31 13.09
C LEU A 83 6.42 -3.58 12.29
N GLY A 84 5.81 -3.81 11.13
CA GLY A 84 5.95 -5.04 10.35
C GLY A 84 5.21 -6.25 10.94
N LYS A 85 4.35 -6.05 11.95
CA LYS A 85 3.54 -7.09 12.59
C LYS A 85 2.23 -7.28 11.82
N ILE A 86 2.33 -7.81 10.62
CA ILE A 86 1.21 -7.84 9.65
C ILE A 86 0.02 -8.67 10.16
N ASP A 87 0.27 -9.84 10.76
CA ASP A 87 -0.80 -10.69 11.28
C ASP A 87 -1.52 -10.04 12.47
N ASP A 88 -0.77 -9.48 13.42
CA ASP A 88 -1.35 -8.72 14.54
C ASP A 88 -2.21 -7.55 14.05
N ALA A 89 -1.78 -6.86 12.99
CA ALA A 89 -2.52 -5.75 12.39
C ALA A 89 -3.85 -6.23 11.79
N ILE A 90 -3.86 -7.34 11.05
CA ILE A 90 -5.07 -7.95 10.50
C ILE A 90 -6.04 -8.33 11.62
N ASP A 91 -5.54 -8.92 12.71
CA ASP A 91 -6.36 -9.28 13.87
C ASP A 91 -6.96 -8.04 14.54
N SER A 92 -6.16 -6.98 14.72
CA SER A 92 -6.65 -5.71 15.27
C SER A 92 -7.72 -5.07 14.40
N TYR A 93 -7.53 -5.01 13.06
CA TYR A 93 -8.57 -4.52 12.15
C TYR A 93 -9.82 -5.40 12.18
N THR A 94 -9.68 -6.72 12.33
CA THR A 94 -10.81 -7.65 12.45
C THR A 94 -11.59 -7.39 13.73
N LEU A 95 -10.92 -7.16 14.86
CA LEU A 95 -11.57 -6.78 16.12
C LEU A 95 -12.30 -5.42 16.00
N SER A 96 -11.70 -4.47 15.31
CA SER A 96 -12.37 -3.18 15.00
C SER A 96 -13.67 -3.41 14.21
N LEU A 97 -13.62 -4.21 13.15
CA LEU A 97 -14.77 -4.49 12.28
C LEU A 97 -15.85 -5.34 12.96
N ASN A 98 -15.52 -6.13 13.98
CA ASN A 98 -16.52 -6.79 14.81
C ASN A 98 -17.38 -5.80 15.60
N ILE A 99 -16.85 -4.61 15.92
CA ILE A 99 -17.58 -3.53 16.61
C ILE A 99 -18.26 -2.60 15.60
N THR A 100 -17.53 -2.21 14.53
CA THR A 100 -18.00 -1.30 13.49
C THR A 100 -17.82 -1.92 12.10
N PRO A 101 -18.73 -2.79 11.65
CA PRO A 101 -18.57 -3.57 10.40
C PRO A 101 -18.42 -2.74 9.12
N TYR A 102 -18.91 -1.52 9.13
CA TYR A 102 -18.98 -0.64 7.96
C TYR A 102 -17.91 0.48 7.98
N SER A 103 -16.83 0.31 8.73
CA SER A 103 -15.71 1.26 8.72
C SER A 103 -14.91 1.13 7.44
N VAL A 104 -15.15 2.03 6.48
CA VAL A 104 -14.42 2.07 5.18
C VAL A 104 -12.91 2.09 5.40
N VAL A 105 -12.41 2.93 6.30
CA VAL A 105 -10.96 3.04 6.59
C VAL A 105 -10.39 1.70 7.07
N THR A 106 -11.09 1.02 7.98
CA THR A 106 -10.61 -0.26 8.53
C THR A 106 -10.67 -1.38 7.49
N LEU A 107 -11.73 -1.41 6.66
CA LEU A 107 -11.86 -2.36 5.55
C LEU A 107 -10.73 -2.18 4.53
N LEU A 108 -10.44 -0.94 4.10
CA LEU A 108 -9.35 -0.64 3.17
C LEU A 108 -7.99 -1.05 3.75
N ASN A 109 -7.72 -0.70 4.99
CA ASN A 109 -6.48 -1.06 5.66
C ASN A 109 -6.29 -2.58 5.75
N ARG A 110 -7.34 -3.34 6.10
CA ARG A 110 -7.28 -4.79 6.16
C ARG A 110 -7.13 -5.42 4.78
N ALA A 111 -7.88 -4.93 3.80
CA ALA A 111 -7.81 -5.40 2.41
C ALA A 111 -6.39 -5.24 1.83
N SER A 112 -5.75 -4.09 2.08
CA SER A 112 -4.38 -3.86 1.62
C SER A 112 -3.38 -4.86 2.21
N LEU A 113 -3.52 -5.22 3.50
CA LEU A 113 -2.69 -6.26 4.13
C LEU A 113 -2.98 -7.66 3.59
N TYR A 114 -4.24 -7.96 3.25
CA TYR A 114 -4.57 -9.21 2.59
C TYR A 114 -3.90 -9.32 1.21
N LEU A 115 -3.85 -8.22 0.42
CA LEU A 115 -3.12 -8.21 -0.85
C LEU A 115 -1.60 -8.40 -0.64
N GLU A 116 -1.02 -7.73 0.34
CA GLU A 116 0.39 -7.88 0.69
C GLU A 116 0.75 -9.33 1.03
N LYS A 117 -0.19 -10.06 1.65
CA LYS A 117 -0.06 -11.49 1.96
C LYS A 117 -0.50 -12.42 0.83
N ASN A 118 -0.81 -11.92 -0.36
CA ASN A 118 -1.36 -12.69 -1.47
C ASN A 118 -2.71 -13.39 -1.16
N LEU A 119 -3.48 -12.89 -0.19
CA LEU A 119 -4.81 -13.36 0.18
C LEU A 119 -5.89 -12.60 -0.59
N SER A 120 -5.81 -12.63 -1.93
CA SER A 120 -6.64 -11.83 -2.83
C SER A 120 -8.14 -12.05 -2.65
N ASP A 121 -8.57 -13.27 -2.26
CA ASP A 121 -10.00 -13.55 -2.02
C ASP A 121 -10.54 -12.80 -0.80
N ARG A 122 -9.75 -12.68 0.27
CA ARG A 122 -10.14 -11.91 1.45
C ARG A 122 -10.12 -10.42 1.17
N ALA A 123 -9.11 -9.93 0.47
CA ALA A 123 -9.05 -8.53 0.03
C ALA A 123 -10.26 -8.15 -0.83
N TYR A 124 -10.65 -9.02 -1.77
CA TYR A 124 -11.81 -8.84 -2.63
C TYR A 124 -13.10 -8.60 -1.82
N VAL A 125 -13.34 -9.41 -0.78
CA VAL A 125 -14.53 -9.26 0.07
C VAL A 125 -14.55 -7.89 0.75
N ASP A 126 -13.42 -7.46 1.32
CA ASP A 126 -13.34 -6.16 1.98
C ASP A 126 -13.53 -5.00 1.00
N TYR A 127 -12.93 -5.06 -0.21
CA TYR A 127 -13.16 -4.04 -1.24
C TYR A 127 -14.62 -4.02 -1.74
N CYS A 128 -15.27 -5.17 -1.85
CA CYS A 128 -16.70 -5.23 -2.16
C CYS A 128 -17.53 -4.53 -1.08
N ASN A 129 -17.25 -4.80 0.20
CA ASN A 129 -17.92 -4.15 1.31
C ASN A 129 -17.72 -2.62 1.28
N VAL A 130 -16.52 -2.14 0.95
CA VAL A 130 -16.25 -0.71 0.79
C VAL A 130 -17.11 -0.13 -0.35
N ILE A 131 -17.16 -0.78 -1.51
CA ILE A 131 -17.92 -0.29 -2.67
C ILE A 131 -19.44 -0.37 -2.42
N ASP A 132 -19.91 -1.27 -1.56
CA ASP A 132 -21.32 -1.29 -1.14
C ASP A 132 -21.68 -0.07 -0.30
N ILE A 133 -20.76 0.46 0.48
CA ILE A 133 -20.92 1.67 1.31
C ILE A 133 -20.68 2.93 0.46
N ASP A 134 -19.62 2.95 -0.32
CA ASP A 134 -19.17 4.07 -1.15
C ASP A 134 -18.88 3.56 -2.57
N LYS A 135 -19.86 3.75 -3.47
CA LYS A 135 -19.86 3.24 -4.85
C LYS A 135 -18.71 3.79 -5.71
N THR A 136 -18.16 4.92 -5.33
CA THR A 136 -17.12 5.63 -6.06
C THR A 136 -15.78 5.63 -5.36
N ASN A 137 -15.62 4.82 -4.32
CA ASN A 137 -14.37 4.71 -3.58
C ASN A 137 -13.21 4.30 -4.50
N LYS A 138 -12.31 5.23 -4.73
CA LYS A 138 -11.25 5.11 -5.74
C LYS A 138 -10.29 3.97 -5.45
N GLU A 139 -9.87 3.84 -4.20
CA GLU A 139 -8.94 2.80 -3.78
C GLU A 139 -9.58 1.41 -3.94
N ALA A 140 -10.81 1.26 -3.46
CA ALA A 140 -11.53 -0.02 -3.53
C ALA A 140 -11.80 -0.44 -4.98
N LEU A 141 -12.26 0.48 -5.85
CA LEU A 141 -12.46 0.21 -7.27
C LEU A 141 -11.16 -0.20 -7.97
N LEU A 142 -10.06 0.53 -7.71
CA LEU A 142 -8.77 0.25 -8.34
C LEU A 142 -8.25 -1.15 -7.97
N PHE A 143 -8.23 -1.47 -6.68
CA PHE A 143 -7.70 -2.75 -6.22
C PHE A 143 -8.64 -3.92 -6.51
N ARG A 144 -9.98 -3.71 -6.52
CA ARG A 144 -10.91 -4.73 -6.96
C ARG A 144 -10.75 -5.03 -8.45
N ALA A 145 -10.57 -3.99 -9.29
CA ALA A 145 -10.26 -4.16 -10.71
C ALA A 145 -8.95 -4.95 -10.92
N TYR A 146 -7.93 -4.65 -10.13
CA TYR A 146 -6.68 -5.43 -10.15
C TYR A 146 -6.91 -6.92 -9.82
N ILE A 147 -7.71 -7.23 -8.80
CA ILE A 147 -8.06 -8.62 -8.45
C ILE A 147 -8.86 -9.28 -9.59
N TYR A 148 -9.81 -8.57 -10.20
CA TYR A 148 -10.53 -9.05 -11.36
C TYR A 148 -9.60 -9.36 -12.54
N MET A 149 -8.60 -8.52 -12.80
CA MET A 149 -7.59 -8.77 -13.83
C MET A 149 -6.80 -10.05 -13.56
N GLN A 150 -6.37 -10.29 -12.32
CA GLN A 150 -5.70 -11.53 -11.92
C GLN A 150 -6.58 -12.77 -12.14
N ARG A 151 -7.88 -12.67 -11.86
CA ARG A 151 -8.87 -13.73 -12.07
C ARG A 151 -9.33 -13.88 -13.53
N ARG A 152 -8.83 -13.02 -14.44
CA ARG A 152 -9.28 -12.90 -15.84
C ARG A 152 -10.78 -12.56 -15.96
N ASP A 153 -11.37 -11.98 -14.93
CA ASP A 153 -12.70 -11.38 -15.01
C ASP A 153 -12.60 -9.96 -15.60
N TYR A 154 -12.37 -9.92 -16.90
CA TYR A 154 -12.20 -8.65 -17.62
C TYR A 154 -13.48 -7.80 -17.63
N LYS A 155 -14.65 -8.43 -17.49
CA LYS A 155 -15.93 -7.70 -17.38
C LYS A 155 -16.01 -6.91 -16.07
N GLY A 156 -15.72 -7.55 -14.95
CA GLY A 156 -15.68 -6.89 -13.64
C GLY A 156 -14.65 -5.78 -13.60
N ALA A 157 -13.41 -6.05 -14.06
CA ALA A 157 -12.34 -5.05 -14.11
C ALA A 157 -12.73 -3.82 -14.94
N ARG A 158 -13.38 -4.03 -16.09
CA ARG A 158 -13.84 -2.94 -16.97
C ARG A 158 -14.86 -2.03 -16.31
N ILE A 159 -15.80 -2.59 -15.55
CA ILE A 159 -16.80 -1.81 -14.81
C ILE A 159 -16.10 -0.88 -13.82
N ASP A 160 -15.18 -1.41 -13.04
CA ASP A 160 -14.49 -0.65 -11.99
C ASP A 160 -13.58 0.44 -12.59
N TYR A 161 -12.77 0.12 -13.62
CA TYR A 161 -11.95 1.13 -14.30
C TYR A 161 -12.79 2.22 -14.96
N ASN A 162 -13.92 1.87 -15.59
CA ASN A 162 -14.80 2.86 -16.21
C ASN A 162 -15.44 3.76 -15.15
N THR A 163 -15.90 3.22 -14.02
CA THR A 163 -16.43 4.01 -12.92
C THR A 163 -15.37 5.00 -12.41
N LEU A 164 -14.14 4.53 -12.19
CA LEU A 164 -13.03 5.41 -11.80
C LEU A 164 -12.78 6.53 -12.80
N LEU A 165 -12.77 6.22 -14.08
CA LEU A 165 -12.49 7.20 -15.14
C LEU A 165 -13.67 8.15 -15.42
N GLN A 166 -14.88 7.79 -15.01
CA GLN A 166 -16.03 8.74 -15.00
C GLN A 166 -15.88 9.75 -13.86
N GLU A 167 -15.49 9.31 -12.67
CA GLU A 167 -15.28 10.19 -11.51
C GLU A 167 -13.99 11.01 -11.64
N GLU A 168 -12.94 10.41 -12.18
CA GLU A 168 -11.62 11.01 -12.36
C GLU A 168 -11.08 10.74 -13.78
N PRO A 169 -11.44 11.54 -14.78
CA PRO A 169 -10.92 11.38 -16.15
C PRO A 169 -9.39 11.46 -16.26
N GLY A 170 -8.72 12.10 -15.30
CA GLY A 170 -7.27 12.20 -15.20
C GLY A 170 -6.58 11.07 -14.41
N ASN A 171 -7.30 10.03 -13.99
CA ASN A 171 -6.70 8.93 -13.24
C ASN A 171 -5.85 8.02 -14.13
N ASN A 172 -4.55 8.30 -14.15
CA ASN A 172 -3.60 7.57 -15.01
C ASN A 172 -3.49 6.09 -14.66
N THR A 173 -3.61 5.73 -13.38
CA THR A 173 -3.54 4.32 -12.95
C THR A 173 -4.74 3.52 -13.47
N ALA A 174 -5.94 4.08 -13.37
CA ALA A 174 -7.15 3.45 -13.91
C ALA A 174 -7.10 3.36 -15.44
N ARG A 175 -6.59 4.41 -16.11
CA ARG A 175 -6.40 4.42 -17.57
C ARG A 175 -5.40 3.38 -18.02
N LEU A 176 -4.26 3.26 -17.33
CA LEU A 176 -3.27 2.22 -17.59
C LEU A 176 -3.89 0.82 -17.40
N GLY A 177 -4.59 0.62 -16.30
CA GLY A 177 -5.29 -0.65 -16.03
C GLY A 177 -6.27 -1.02 -17.14
N ARG A 178 -7.06 -0.05 -17.64
CA ARG A 178 -8.01 -0.26 -18.74
C ARG A 178 -7.30 -0.50 -20.08
N ALA A 179 -6.19 0.19 -20.35
CA ALA A 179 -5.37 -0.06 -21.53
C ALA A 179 -4.85 -1.50 -21.56
N LEU A 180 -4.27 -1.96 -20.46
CA LEU A 180 -3.78 -3.32 -20.31
C LEU A 180 -4.90 -4.37 -20.38
N LEU A 181 -6.07 -4.08 -19.82
CA LEU A 181 -7.26 -4.91 -19.96
C LEU A 181 -7.69 -5.03 -21.42
N ASN A 182 -7.77 -3.91 -22.14
CA ASN A 182 -8.10 -3.89 -23.56
C ASN A 182 -7.09 -4.68 -24.40
N GLN A 183 -5.79 -4.57 -24.09
CA GLN A 183 -4.71 -5.36 -24.70
C GLN A 183 -4.92 -6.87 -24.46
N LYS A 184 -5.24 -7.30 -23.22
CA LYS A 184 -5.53 -8.71 -22.91
C LYS A 184 -6.75 -9.28 -23.63
N GLU A 185 -7.73 -8.44 -23.94
CA GLU A 185 -8.91 -8.81 -24.73
C GLU A 185 -8.70 -8.63 -26.24
N LEU A 186 -7.48 -8.33 -26.69
CA LEU A 186 -7.11 -8.05 -28.10
C LEU A 186 -7.88 -6.86 -28.70
N LYS A 187 -8.40 -5.98 -27.86
CA LYS A 187 -9.05 -4.71 -28.24
C LYS A 187 -7.98 -3.62 -28.42
N TYR A 188 -7.11 -3.86 -29.39
CA TYR A 188 -5.90 -3.03 -29.56
C TYR A 188 -6.19 -1.57 -29.85
N ARG A 189 -7.27 -1.26 -30.56
CA ARG A 189 -7.64 0.11 -30.86
C ARG A 189 -7.97 0.90 -29.60
N GLU A 190 -8.83 0.33 -28.75
CA GLU A 190 -9.23 0.93 -27.48
C GLU A 190 -8.04 1.02 -26.50
N SER A 191 -7.16 0.02 -26.52
CA SER A 191 -5.92 0.05 -25.76
C SER A 191 -5.02 1.20 -26.22
N LEU A 192 -4.83 1.36 -27.52
CA LEU A 192 -4.02 2.42 -28.10
C LEU A 192 -4.57 3.81 -27.78
N GLU A 193 -5.89 4.00 -27.78
CA GLU A 193 -6.53 5.26 -27.38
C GLU A 193 -6.16 5.65 -25.95
N ASP A 194 -6.22 4.69 -25.02
CA ASP A 194 -5.82 4.92 -23.62
C ASP A 194 -4.32 5.19 -23.48
N PHE A 195 -3.45 4.42 -24.13
CA PHE A 195 -2.01 4.68 -24.11
C PHE A 195 -1.63 6.02 -24.75
N ASN A 196 -2.28 6.41 -25.85
CA ASN A 196 -2.06 7.73 -26.46
C ASN A 196 -2.39 8.86 -25.48
N LYS A 197 -3.48 8.72 -24.73
CA LYS A 197 -3.84 9.70 -23.70
C LYS A 197 -2.82 9.74 -22.57
N LEU A 198 -2.35 8.57 -22.09
CA LEU A 198 -1.32 8.49 -21.05
C LEU A 198 -0.02 9.19 -21.48
N VAL A 199 0.48 8.89 -22.68
CA VAL A 199 1.71 9.50 -23.22
C VAL A 199 1.51 10.99 -23.49
N SER A 200 0.34 11.40 -24.01
CA SER A 200 0.05 12.83 -24.24
C SER A 200 0.04 13.63 -22.94
N ASP A 201 -0.55 13.07 -21.87
CA ASP A 201 -0.65 13.76 -20.59
C ASP A 201 0.68 13.69 -19.80
N ASN A 202 1.51 12.68 -20.07
CA ASN A 202 2.78 12.44 -19.38
C ASN A 202 3.90 12.12 -20.37
N PRO A 203 4.32 13.07 -21.22
CA PRO A 203 5.22 12.80 -22.35
C PRO A 203 6.64 12.40 -21.93
N ARG A 204 7.00 12.55 -20.65
CA ARG A 204 8.31 12.18 -20.13
C ARG A 204 8.29 10.89 -19.30
N ASP A 205 7.15 10.20 -19.22
CA ASP A 205 7.05 8.92 -18.52
C ASP A 205 7.48 7.78 -19.44
N VAL A 206 8.69 7.28 -19.20
CA VAL A 206 9.31 6.20 -19.95
C VAL A 206 8.49 4.92 -19.89
N SER A 207 7.80 4.67 -18.77
CA SER A 207 6.99 3.46 -18.60
C SER A 207 5.81 3.42 -19.57
N TYR A 208 5.16 4.56 -19.81
CA TYR A 208 4.05 4.66 -20.78
C TYR A 208 4.53 4.52 -22.22
N LEU A 209 5.70 5.07 -22.56
CA LEU A 209 6.31 4.88 -23.87
C LEU A 209 6.63 3.40 -24.12
N LYS A 210 7.28 2.72 -23.17
CA LYS A 210 7.58 1.27 -23.27
C LYS A 210 6.30 0.44 -23.39
N ALA A 211 5.26 0.76 -22.61
CA ALA A 211 3.99 0.03 -22.65
C ALA A 211 3.28 0.22 -24.01
N ARG A 212 3.29 1.44 -24.58
CA ARG A 212 2.72 1.69 -25.92
C ARG A 212 3.54 1.03 -27.01
N ALA A 213 4.86 1.00 -26.89
CA ALA A 213 5.73 0.27 -27.81
C ALA A 213 5.43 -1.24 -27.80
N THR A 214 5.22 -1.83 -26.61
CA THR A 214 4.81 -3.24 -26.48
C THR A 214 3.50 -3.51 -27.22
N LEU A 215 2.49 -2.64 -27.04
CA LEU A 215 1.23 -2.74 -27.77
C LEU A 215 1.45 -2.63 -29.28
N ALA A 216 2.29 -1.72 -29.74
CA ALA A 216 2.58 -1.54 -31.16
C ALA A 216 3.23 -2.78 -31.78
N VAL A 217 4.09 -3.49 -31.04
CA VAL A 217 4.63 -4.80 -31.47
C VAL A 217 3.51 -5.83 -31.63
N GLU A 218 2.60 -5.95 -30.65
CA GLU A 218 1.44 -6.87 -30.74
C GLU A 218 0.49 -6.53 -31.90
N MET A 219 0.38 -5.23 -32.25
CA MET A 219 -0.37 -4.75 -33.40
C MET A 219 0.35 -4.97 -34.75
N ASN A 220 1.54 -5.59 -34.73
CA ASN A 220 2.39 -5.74 -35.90
C ASN A 220 2.79 -4.41 -36.56
N THR A 221 3.04 -3.39 -35.75
CA THR A 221 3.50 -2.05 -36.17
C THR A 221 4.86 -1.73 -35.53
N PRO A 222 5.92 -2.51 -35.81
CA PRO A 222 7.20 -2.39 -35.10
C PRO A 222 7.90 -1.04 -35.30
N ASP A 223 7.65 -0.34 -36.40
CA ASP A 223 8.24 0.96 -36.64
C ASP A 223 7.67 2.03 -35.68
N LEU A 224 6.38 1.93 -35.31
CA LEU A 224 5.79 2.81 -34.27
C LEU A 224 6.36 2.48 -32.87
N ALA A 225 6.60 1.20 -32.59
CA ALA A 225 7.25 0.81 -31.35
C ALA A 225 8.66 1.40 -31.22
N LEU A 226 9.45 1.36 -32.31
CA LEU A 226 10.80 1.93 -32.31
C LEU A 226 10.80 3.45 -32.10
N LEU A 227 9.81 4.18 -32.60
CA LEU A 227 9.68 5.62 -32.33
C LEU A 227 9.48 5.91 -30.85
N ASP A 228 8.61 5.15 -30.18
CA ASP A 228 8.40 5.30 -28.74
C ASP A 228 9.66 4.93 -27.94
N LEU A 229 10.35 3.88 -28.32
CA LEU A 229 11.58 3.44 -27.67
C LEU A 229 12.75 4.41 -27.92
N GLU A 230 12.81 5.05 -29.09
CA GLU A 230 13.79 6.11 -29.35
C GLU A 230 13.57 7.32 -28.43
N GLU A 231 12.33 7.72 -28.22
CA GLU A 231 12.02 8.80 -27.27
C GLU A 231 12.30 8.36 -25.82
N ALA A 232 11.96 7.11 -25.45
CA ALA A 232 12.28 6.55 -24.16
C ALA A 232 13.80 6.53 -23.89
N ALA A 233 14.63 6.17 -24.89
CA ALA A 233 16.09 6.16 -24.79
C ALA A 233 16.70 7.57 -24.59
N LYS A 234 16.08 8.61 -25.14
CA LYS A 234 16.50 10.01 -24.90
C LYS A 234 16.23 10.43 -23.45
N LEU A 235 15.14 9.93 -22.85
CA LEU A 235 14.73 10.26 -21.49
C LEU A 235 15.47 9.43 -20.43
N ALA A 236 15.76 8.16 -20.73
CA ALA A 236 16.45 7.20 -19.85
C ALA A 236 17.53 6.41 -20.65
N PRO A 237 18.67 7.03 -20.96
CA PRO A 237 19.71 6.41 -21.79
C PRO A 237 20.45 5.25 -21.12
N ASP A 238 20.25 5.05 -19.81
CA ASP A 238 20.80 4.00 -18.98
C ASP A 238 19.79 2.88 -18.66
N ASP A 239 18.56 2.96 -19.16
CA ASP A 239 17.57 1.88 -19.06
C ASP A 239 17.87 0.79 -20.09
N ALA A 240 18.53 -0.28 -19.65
CA ALA A 240 18.94 -1.39 -20.51
C ALA A 240 17.76 -2.11 -21.19
N GLU A 241 16.56 -2.12 -20.57
CA GLU A 241 15.37 -2.78 -21.11
C GLU A 241 14.95 -2.16 -22.45
N ILE A 242 15.10 -0.84 -22.61
CA ILE A 242 14.78 -0.15 -23.88
C ILE A 242 15.60 -0.72 -25.04
N TYR A 243 16.89 -0.96 -24.82
CA TYR A 243 17.78 -1.48 -25.85
C TYR A 243 17.53 -2.96 -26.13
N VAL A 244 17.14 -3.74 -25.12
CA VAL A 244 16.68 -5.11 -25.32
C VAL A 244 15.44 -5.13 -26.21
N MET A 245 14.42 -4.32 -25.89
CA MET A 245 13.20 -4.22 -26.69
C MET A 245 13.51 -3.79 -28.14
N CYS A 246 14.38 -2.80 -28.35
CA CYS A 246 14.82 -2.40 -29.68
C CYS A 246 15.49 -3.56 -30.44
N GLY A 247 16.39 -4.29 -29.79
CA GLY A 247 17.09 -5.43 -30.35
C GLY A 247 16.14 -6.54 -30.81
N GLU A 248 15.17 -6.91 -29.98
CA GLU A 248 14.12 -7.89 -30.31
C GLU A 248 13.28 -7.45 -31.52
N ILE A 249 12.88 -6.17 -31.57
CA ILE A 249 12.12 -5.62 -32.68
C ILE A 249 12.95 -5.67 -33.97
N TYR A 250 14.23 -5.27 -33.93
CA TYR A 250 15.10 -5.33 -35.09
C TYR A 250 15.34 -6.78 -35.56
N LEU A 251 15.48 -7.74 -34.65
CA LEU A 251 15.57 -9.16 -35.01
C LEU A 251 14.30 -9.64 -35.73
N SER A 252 13.11 -9.29 -35.23
CA SER A 252 11.85 -9.64 -35.88
C SER A 252 11.75 -9.10 -37.29
N GLN A 253 12.33 -7.92 -37.54
CA GLN A 253 12.43 -7.27 -38.86
C GLN A 253 13.59 -7.81 -39.72
N LYS A 254 14.37 -8.79 -39.23
CA LYS A 254 15.60 -9.34 -39.88
C LYS A 254 16.71 -8.28 -40.05
N LYS A 255 16.68 -7.20 -39.30
CA LYS A 255 17.70 -6.15 -39.27
C LYS A 255 18.80 -6.51 -38.27
N LYS A 256 19.61 -7.54 -38.63
CA LYS A 256 20.59 -8.14 -37.72
C LYS A 256 21.68 -7.19 -37.22
N ARG A 257 22.09 -6.21 -38.03
CA ARG A 257 23.12 -5.24 -37.66
C ARG A 257 22.62 -4.29 -36.60
N GLU A 258 21.41 -3.76 -36.78
CA GLU A 258 20.75 -2.85 -35.84
C GLU A 258 20.44 -3.56 -34.52
N ALA A 259 19.96 -4.82 -34.59
CA ALA A 259 19.74 -5.65 -33.43
C ALA A 259 21.03 -5.86 -32.61
N TYR A 260 22.13 -6.18 -33.31
CA TYR A 260 23.44 -6.33 -32.64
C TYR A 260 23.86 -5.06 -31.90
N VAL A 261 23.73 -3.90 -32.51
CA VAL A 261 24.09 -2.61 -31.89
C VAL A 261 23.23 -2.35 -30.64
N ALA A 262 21.92 -2.63 -30.71
CA ALA A 262 21.03 -2.45 -29.59
C ALA A 262 21.36 -3.41 -28.42
N PHE A 263 21.59 -4.68 -28.72
CA PHE A 263 21.98 -5.65 -27.68
C PHE A 263 23.36 -5.38 -27.07
N GLU A 264 24.37 -4.97 -27.85
CA GLU A 264 25.67 -4.56 -27.28
C GLU A 264 25.48 -3.38 -26.30
N LYS A 265 24.59 -2.43 -26.63
CA LYS A 265 24.27 -1.34 -25.71
C LYS A 265 23.60 -1.84 -24.42
N ALA A 266 22.67 -2.80 -24.50
CA ALA A 266 22.07 -3.42 -23.34
C ALA A 266 23.11 -4.15 -22.46
N ILE A 267 24.08 -4.85 -23.09
CA ILE A 267 25.19 -5.52 -22.39
C ILE A 267 26.09 -4.51 -21.68
N GLU A 268 26.44 -3.40 -22.32
CA GLU A 268 27.21 -2.31 -21.69
C GLU A 268 26.51 -1.77 -20.44
N LEU A 269 25.16 -1.82 -20.42
CA LEU A 269 24.33 -1.40 -19.29
C LEU A 269 24.07 -2.52 -18.26
N GLY A 270 24.71 -3.69 -18.43
CA GLY A 270 24.73 -4.76 -17.43
C GLY A 270 23.81 -5.95 -17.70
N VAL A 271 23.14 -6.01 -18.86
CA VAL A 271 22.36 -7.20 -19.22
C VAL A 271 23.28 -8.37 -19.54
N PRO A 272 23.10 -9.56 -18.93
CA PRO A 272 23.92 -10.72 -19.24
C PRO A 272 23.78 -11.15 -20.69
N ARG A 273 24.90 -11.46 -21.34
CA ARG A 273 24.92 -11.89 -22.75
C ARG A 273 24.05 -13.14 -23.06
N PRO A 274 23.92 -14.14 -22.18
CA PRO A 274 23.07 -15.32 -22.42
C PRO A 274 21.58 -15.00 -22.58
N GLU A 275 21.10 -13.88 -21.99
CA GLU A 275 19.69 -13.45 -22.06
C GLU A 275 19.32 -12.86 -23.43
N LEU A 276 20.30 -12.65 -24.31
CA LEU A 276 20.16 -12.02 -25.62
C LEU A 276 20.43 -13.00 -26.80
N GLN A 277 20.58 -14.30 -26.55
CA GLN A 277 21.04 -15.27 -27.56
C GLN A 277 19.95 -16.00 -28.34
N ASP A 278 18.66 -15.79 -28.04
CA ASP A 278 17.52 -16.39 -28.74
C ASP A 278 16.81 -15.35 -29.62
#